data_2431a16e89057e67e4f152710f7db8f7
#
_entry.id   2431a16e89057e67e4f152710f7db8f7
#
_cell.length_a   1.000
_cell.length_b   1.000
_cell.length_c   1.000
_cell.angle_alpha   90.00
_cell.angle_beta   90.00
_cell.angle_gamma   90.00
#
_symmetry.space_group_name_H-M   'P 1'
#
loop_
_entity.id
_entity.type
_entity.pdbx_description
1 polymer ?
#
loop_
_entity_poly.entity_id
_entity_poly.type
_entity_poly.pdbx_seq_one_letter_code
_entity_poly.pdbx_strand_id
1 'polypeptide(L)'
;MKKSKKILLAAAGLCGTAAAAATAAYVTTKLLVGTALDRVEPKIMKSSGKRISGAKDNELSREFAKDCLEASNRLARRELEYVEIVGADGTKLIGHFYPCENAERVVIAFHGWRTSWHYDYGMITDFWHSNGCNILYAEQRGQNNSGGDYMGFGLTERYDCVDWVNWAICRCGRTLPIYLAGISMGAATVLMASDLGLPDNVHGIMADCGFTSPKTIWEHIARNNLHIAYNLRGVIADFLCRQKIRVGSGDYSTTDALSKTDIPVLFIHGTDDKFVPVEMTYENYRACASPKRMLVVPGADHAMSYYIDRSEYEKAVLDFWYDFDGISRSEIREAAAAAAQAESGSAEHEQANGEDNEGSETEE
;
A
#
# COMPACT_ATOMS: atom_id res chain seq x y z
N MET A 1 27.35 19.55 -53.61
CA MET A 1 25.86 19.53 -53.50
C MET A 1 25.24 18.15 -53.23
N LYS A 2 25.68 17.02 -53.80
CA LYS A 2 25.07 15.69 -53.59
C LYS A 2 25.28 15.11 -52.17
N LYS A 3 26.42 15.38 -51.48
CA LYS A 3 26.69 14.89 -50.10
C LYS A 3 25.83 15.59 -49.05
N SER A 4 25.65 16.91 -49.15
CA SER A 4 24.83 17.70 -48.22
C SER A 4 23.33 17.35 -48.26
N LYS A 5 22.79 17.04 -49.48
CA LYS A 5 21.39 16.57 -49.60
C LYS A 5 21.18 15.19 -48.99
N LYS A 6 22.17 14.27 -49.09
CA LYS A 6 22.07 12.95 -48.42
C LYS A 6 22.12 13.04 -46.90
N ILE A 7 22.96 13.93 -46.36
CA ILE A 7 23.03 14.18 -44.90
C ILE A 7 21.73 14.82 -44.40
N LEU A 8 21.16 15.76 -45.15
CA LEU A 8 19.88 16.40 -44.79
C LEU A 8 18.71 15.42 -44.82
N LEU A 9 18.65 14.52 -45.81
CA LEU A 9 17.63 13.47 -45.90
C LEU A 9 17.79 12.41 -44.82
N ALA A 10 19.03 12.03 -44.46
CA ALA A 10 19.28 11.12 -43.34
C ALA A 10 18.91 11.75 -41.98
N ALA A 11 19.23 13.03 -41.78
CA ALA A 11 18.83 13.78 -40.58
C ALA A 11 17.32 13.93 -40.48
N ALA A 12 16.63 14.25 -41.59
CA ALA A 12 15.17 14.35 -41.62
C ALA A 12 14.48 12.98 -41.37
N GLY A 13 15.06 11.88 -41.88
CA GLY A 13 14.60 10.52 -41.62
C GLY A 13 14.77 10.15 -40.14
N LEU A 14 15.93 10.45 -39.53
CA LEU A 14 16.19 10.22 -38.10
C LEU A 14 15.28 11.06 -37.22
N CYS A 15 15.03 12.33 -37.53
CA CYS A 15 14.06 13.17 -36.78
C CYS A 15 12.63 12.64 -36.93
N GLY A 16 12.22 12.16 -38.10
CA GLY A 16 10.91 11.57 -38.33
C GLY A 16 10.69 10.27 -37.53
N THR A 17 11.68 9.39 -37.48
CA THR A 17 11.61 8.15 -36.67
C THR A 17 11.63 8.42 -35.19
N ALA A 18 12.42 9.39 -34.72
CA ALA A 18 12.46 9.79 -33.32
C ALA A 18 11.12 10.41 -32.87
N ALA A 19 10.51 11.27 -33.69
CA ALA A 19 9.20 11.86 -33.42
C ALA A 19 8.09 10.78 -33.35
N ALA A 20 8.09 9.83 -34.28
CA ALA A 20 7.14 8.72 -34.29
C ALA A 20 7.29 7.84 -33.04
N ALA A 21 8.53 7.52 -32.64
CA ALA A 21 8.80 6.75 -31.41
C ALA A 21 8.36 7.48 -30.16
N ALA A 22 8.59 8.79 -30.05
CA ALA A 22 8.15 9.61 -28.92
C ALA A 22 6.62 9.69 -28.85
N THR A 23 5.94 9.85 -29.99
CA THR A 23 4.48 9.85 -30.06
C THR A 23 3.90 8.50 -29.62
N ALA A 24 4.47 7.39 -30.09
CA ALA A 24 4.07 6.05 -29.67
C ALA A 24 4.29 5.83 -28.16
N ALA A 25 5.42 6.30 -27.63
CA ALA A 25 5.69 6.25 -26.19
C ALA A 25 4.66 7.06 -25.39
N TYR A 26 4.31 8.26 -25.84
CA TYR A 26 3.29 9.08 -25.20
C TYR A 26 1.90 8.42 -25.20
N VAL A 27 1.44 7.95 -26.38
CA VAL A 27 0.12 7.32 -26.51
C VAL A 27 0.01 6.06 -25.67
N THR A 28 1.02 5.18 -25.72
CA THR A 28 1.03 3.95 -24.92
C THR A 28 1.08 4.25 -23.43
N THR A 29 1.90 5.22 -22.98
CA THR A 29 1.97 5.62 -21.58
C THR A 29 0.68 6.26 -21.11
N LYS A 30 0.03 7.09 -21.94
CA LYS A 30 -1.29 7.66 -21.62
C LYS A 30 -2.36 6.59 -21.41
N LEU A 31 -2.35 5.52 -22.21
CA LEU A 31 -3.26 4.39 -22.02
C LEU A 31 -2.97 3.63 -20.72
N LEU A 32 -1.69 3.37 -20.41
CA LEU A 32 -1.29 2.69 -19.18
C LEU A 32 -1.64 3.52 -17.94
N VAL A 33 -1.34 4.82 -17.94
CA VAL A 33 -1.71 5.73 -16.85
C VAL A 33 -3.23 5.85 -16.72
N GLY A 34 -3.96 5.87 -17.84
CA GLY A 34 -5.42 5.80 -17.81
C GLY A 34 -5.93 4.49 -17.19
N THR A 35 -5.31 3.36 -17.53
CA THR A 35 -5.64 2.08 -16.88
C THR A 35 -5.34 2.09 -15.38
N ALA A 36 -4.25 2.72 -14.96
CA ALA A 36 -3.88 2.81 -13.56
C ALA A 36 -4.84 3.73 -12.78
N LEU A 37 -5.05 4.95 -13.25
CA LEU A 37 -5.67 6.03 -12.47
C LEU A 37 -7.16 6.25 -12.79
N ASP A 38 -7.61 6.08 -14.05
CA ASP A 38 -8.98 6.47 -14.39
C ASP A 38 -10.01 5.51 -13.79
N ARG A 39 -11.07 6.06 -13.22
CA ARG A 39 -12.22 5.27 -12.72
C ARG A 39 -12.74 4.32 -13.80
N VAL A 40 -12.87 4.80 -15.02
CA VAL A 40 -13.30 4.00 -16.16
C VAL A 40 -12.07 3.54 -16.95
N GLU A 41 -11.80 2.25 -16.90
CA GLU A 41 -10.67 1.67 -17.65
C GLU A 41 -10.83 1.89 -19.15
N PRO A 42 -9.76 2.30 -19.87
CA PRO A 42 -9.77 2.41 -21.32
C PRO A 42 -10.19 1.08 -21.97
N LYS A 43 -11.19 1.11 -22.86
CA LYS A 43 -11.79 -0.11 -23.46
C LYS A 43 -10.76 -1.05 -24.07
N ILE A 44 -9.70 -0.49 -24.69
CA ILE A 44 -8.62 -1.24 -25.32
C ILE A 44 -7.77 -2.04 -24.33
N MET A 45 -7.80 -1.67 -23.06
CA MET A 45 -6.98 -2.30 -22.00
C MET A 45 -7.72 -3.36 -21.19
N LYS A 46 -9.05 -3.48 -21.31
CA LYS A 46 -9.87 -4.42 -20.54
C LYS A 46 -9.44 -5.89 -20.62
N SER A 47 -8.77 -6.29 -21.70
CA SER A 47 -8.23 -7.65 -21.87
C SER A 47 -6.80 -7.84 -21.37
N SER A 48 -6.15 -6.77 -20.88
CA SER A 48 -4.73 -6.77 -20.55
C SER A 48 -4.44 -7.07 -19.07
N GLY A 49 -5.47 -7.20 -18.21
CA GLY A 49 -5.34 -7.35 -16.77
C GLY A 49 -4.39 -8.48 -16.35
N LYS A 50 -4.52 -9.68 -16.92
CA LYS A 50 -3.61 -10.82 -16.65
C LYS A 50 -2.15 -10.54 -17.00
N ARG A 51 -1.87 -9.76 -18.04
CA ARG A 51 -0.50 -9.37 -18.44
C ARG A 51 0.08 -8.32 -17.51
N ILE A 52 -0.77 -7.41 -17.00
CA ILE A 52 -0.36 -6.37 -16.07
C ILE A 52 -0.02 -6.99 -14.71
N SER A 53 -0.85 -7.89 -14.19
CA SER A 53 -0.64 -8.52 -12.89
C SER A 53 0.50 -9.54 -12.86
N GLY A 54 0.92 -10.08 -14.00
CA GLY A 54 1.89 -11.18 -14.02
C GLY A 54 1.36 -12.48 -13.39
N ALA A 55 0.06 -12.53 -13.04
CA ALA A 55 -0.55 -13.65 -12.35
C ALA A 55 -0.42 -14.96 -13.13
N LYS A 56 -0.06 -16.02 -12.41
CA LYS A 56 0.01 -17.38 -12.96
C LYS A 56 -1.40 -17.89 -13.24
N ASP A 57 -1.62 -18.52 -14.40
CA ASP A 57 -2.87 -19.25 -14.70
C ASP A 57 -2.64 -20.73 -14.37
N ASN A 58 -2.73 -21.08 -13.10
CA ASN A 58 -2.60 -22.45 -12.61
C ASN A 58 -3.85 -22.86 -11.80
N GLU A 59 -3.89 -24.10 -11.36
CA GLU A 59 -5.02 -24.66 -10.60
C GLU A 59 -5.24 -23.90 -9.29
N LEU A 60 -4.18 -23.64 -8.52
CA LEU A 60 -4.22 -22.89 -7.26
C LEU A 60 -4.85 -21.49 -7.44
N SER A 61 -4.45 -20.74 -8.48
CA SER A 61 -5.01 -19.41 -8.74
C SER A 61 -6.49 -19.46 -9.12
N ARG A 62 -6.95 -20.54 -9.78
CA ARG A 62 -8.36 -20.72 -10.11
C ARG A 62 -9.19 -21.10 -8.89
N GLU A 63 -8.68 -21.97 -8.03
CA GLU A 63 -9.30 -22.33 -6.75
C GLU A 63 -9.41 -21.11 -5.85
N PHE A 64 -8.32 -20.38 -5.67
CA PHE A 64 -8.31 -19.11 -4.93
C PHE A 64 -9.38 -18.15 -5.44
N ALA A 65 -9.43 -17.90 -6.76
CA ALA A 65 -10.43 -16.99 -7.34
C ALA A 65 -11.88 -17.46 -7.10
N LYS A 66 -12.12 -18.78 -7.13
CA LYS A 66 -13.42 -19.37 -6.81
C LYS A 66 -13.78 -19.14 -5.34
N ASP A 67 -12.88 -19.46 -4.43
CA ASP A 67 -13.12 -19.37 -3.00
C ASP A 67 -13.26 -17.91 -2.55
N CYS A 68 -12.46 -16.99 -3.14
CA CYS A 68 -12.64 -15.54 -2.98
C CYS A 68 -14.04 -15.10 -3.44
N LEU A 69 -14.51 -15.56 -4.59
CA LEU A 69 -15.83 -15.20 -5.11
C LEU A 69 -16.96 -15.73 -4.19
N GLU A 70 -16.83 -16.95 -3.68
CA GLU A 70 -17.79 -17.50 -2.74
C GLU A 70 -17.81 -16.72 -1.42
N ALA A 71 -16.64 -16.41 -0.86
CA ALA A 71 -16.51 -15.60 0.35
C ALA A 71 -17.04 -14.16 0.14
N SER A 72 -16.71 -13.56 -1.00
CA SER A 72 -17.22 -12.27 -1.45
C SER A 72 -18.74 -12.22 -1.49
N ASN A 73 -19.37 -13.25 -2.10
CA ASN A 73 -20.83 -13.35 -2.17
C ASN A 73 -21.46 -13.54 -0.78
N ARG A 74 -20.80 -14.26 0.13
CA ARG A 74 -21.29 -14.39 1.52
C ARG A 74 -21.25 -13.05 2.24
N LEU A 75 -20.14 -12.31 2.14
CA LEU A 75 -19.99 -11.00 2.79
C LEU A 75 -20.95 -9.96 2.18
N ALA A 76 -21.08 -9.89 0.87
CA ALA A 76 -21.97 -8.95 0.19
C ALA A 76 -23.47 -9.13 0.52
N ARG A 77 -23.86 -10.30 1.03
CA ARG A 77 -25.26 -10.59 1.46
C ARG A 77 -25.53 -10.31 2.94
N ARG A 78 -24.50 -9.96 3.71
CA ARG A 78 -24.69 -9.61 5.12
C ARG A 78 -25.39 -8.26 5.24
N GLU A 79 -26.18 -8.11 6.30
CA GLU A 79 -26.72 -6.81 6.66
C GLU A 79 -25.60 -5.97 7.28
N LEU A 80 -25.13 -4.99 6.53
CA LEU A 80 -24.12 -4.01 6.93
C LEU A 80 -24.75 -2.62 6.90
N GLU A 81 -24.32 -1.77 7.83
CA GLU A 81 -24.71 -0.36 7.82
C GLU A 81 -24.01 0.34 6.63
N TYR A 82 -24.80 0.88 5.70
CA TYR A 82 -24.26 1.71 4.63
C TYR A 82 -23.88 3.08 5.18
N VAL A 83 -22.66 3.49 4.93
CA VAL A 83 -22.08 4.73 5.43
C VAL A 83 -21.68 5.61 4.27
N GLU A 84 -22.09 6.88 4.34
CA GLU A 84 -21.67 7.92 3.41
C GLU A 84 -21.04 9.07 4.19
N ILE A 85 -19.83 9.46 3.82
CA ILE A 85 -19.16 10.65 4.33
C ILE A 85 -18.70 11.54 3.17
N VAL A 86 -18.38 12.77 3.49
CA VAL A 86 -17.74 13.70 2.56
C VAL A 86 -16.31 13.91 3.02
N GLY A 87 -15.36 13.51 2.19
CA GLY A 87 -13.94 13.71 2.45
C GLY A 87 -13.58 15.20 2.53
N ALA A 88 -12.41 15.51 3.08
CA ALA A 88 -11.93 16.87 3.29
C ALA A 88 -11.87 17.70 1.99
N ASP A 89 -11.73 17.06 0.83
CA ASP A 89 -11.74 17.71 -0.49
C ASP A 89 -13.11 17.78 -1.16
N GLY A 90 -14.17 17.37 -0.46
CA GLY A 90 -15.55 17.32 -0.97
C GLY A 90 -15.90 16.03 -1.73
N THR A 91 -14.99 15.05 -1.82
CA THR A 91 -15.28 13.77 -2.45
C THR A 91 -16.25 12.96 -1.60
N LYS A 92 -17.30 12.45 -2.22
CA LYS A 92 -18.22 11.50 -1.57
C LYS A 92 -17.51 10.17 -1.37
N LEU A 93 -17.49 9.65 -0.15
CA LEU A 93 -16.87 8.38 0.21
C LEU A 93 -17.93 7.44 0.79
N ILE A 94 -17.88 6.19 0.36
CA ILE A 94 -18.81 5.14 0.78
C ILE A 94 -18.06 4.11 1.61
N GLY A 95 -18.72 3.63 2.67
CA GLY A 95 -18.23 2.54 3.50
C GLY A 95 -19.36 1.60 3.91
N HIS A 96 -18.99 0.44 4.40
CA HIS A 96 -19.91 -0.59 4.89
C HIS A 96 -19.47 -0.98 6.30
N PHE A 97 -20.27 -0.64 7.29
CA PHE A 97 -19.93 -0.91 8.67
C PHE A 97 -20.62 -2.17 9.18
N TYR A 98 -19.82 -3.08 9.72
CA TYR A 98 -20.27 -4.33 10.33
C TYR A 98 -20.03 -4.26 11.84
N PRO A 99 -21.07 -3.94 12.64
CA PRO A 99 -20.94 -3.85 14.06
C PRO A 99 -20.74 -5.22 14.70
N CYS A 100 -19.96 -5.27 15.77
CA CYS A 100 -19.78 -6.43 16.62
C CYS A 100 -20.36 -6.12 18.02
N GLU A 101 -21.18 -7.02 18.54
CA GLU A 101 -21.65 -6.93 19.92
C GLU A 101 -20.46 -7.12 20.88
N ASN A 102 -20.30 -6.22 21.85
CA ASN A 102 -19.15 -6.21 22.76
C ASN A 102 -17.79 -6.07 22.02
N ALA A 103 -17.73 -5.15 21.05
CA ALA A 103 -16.50 -4.92 20.32
C ALA A 103 -15.33 -4.51 21.23
N GLU A 104 -14.17 -5.12 21.01
CA GLU A 104 -12.91 -4.83 21.70
C GLU A 104 -12.03 -3.89 20.88
N ARG A 105 -12.23 -3.84 19.55
CA ARG A 105 -11.46 -3.01 18.62
C ARG A 105 -12.26 -2.65 17.37
N VAL A 106 -11.69 -1.74 16.58
CA VAL A 106 -12.22 -1.36 15.25
C VAL A 106 -11.16 -1.67 14.19
N VAL A 107 -11.54 -2.37 13.13
CA VAL A 107 -10.73 -2.53 11.92
C VAL A 107 -11.31 -1.67 10.82
N ILE A 108 -10.48 -0.79 10.21
CA ILE A 108 -10.85 -0.04 9.02
C ILE A 108 -10.09 -0.63 7.85
N ALA A 109 -10.80 -1.19 6.87
CA ALA A 109 -10.25 -2.02 5.83
C ALA A 109 -10.30 -1.34 4.44
N PHE A 110 -9.14 -1.20 3.78
CA PHE A 110 -8.96 -0.55 2.49
C PHE A 110 -8.60 -1.58 1.42
N HIS A 111 -9.49 -1.78 0.46
CA HIS A 111 -9.32 -2.78 -0.61
C HIS A 111 -8.25 -2.38 -1.64
N GLY A 112 -7.84 -3.31 -2.49
CA GLY A 112 -6.85 -3.13 -3.53
C GLY A 112 -7.33 -2.34 -4.75
N TRP A 113 -6.45 -2.25 -5.75
CA TRP A 113 -6.71 -1.60 -7.02
C TRP A 113 -7.71 -2.40 -7.87
N ARG A 114 -8.79 -1.75 -8.33
CA ARG A 114 -9.84 -2.32 -9.20
C ARG A 114 -10.48 -3.59 -8.66
N THR A 115 -10.59 -3.69 -7.35
CA THR A 115 -11.30 -4.74 -6.64
C THR A 115 -12.42 -4.14 -5.79
N SER A 116 -12.95 -4.89 -4.86
CA SER A 116 -14.01 -4.43 -3.95
C SER A 116 -13.74 -4.90 -2.52
N TRP A 117 -14.28 -4.18 -1.55
CA TRP A 117 -14.19 -4.52 -0.15
C TRP A 117 -14.63 -5.95 0.17
N HIS A 118 -15.75 -6.40 -0.41
CA HIS A 118 -16.26 -7.76 -0.16
C HIS A 118 -15.43 -8.85 -0.83
N TYR A 119 -14.72 -8.55 -1.93
CA TYR A 119 -13.84 -9.49 -2.60
C TYR A 119 -12.55 -9.70 -1.81
N ASP A 120 -11.91 -8.63 -1.41
CA ASP A 120 -10.62 -8.69 -0.71
C ASP A 120 -10.75 -9.19 0.73
N TYR A 121 -11.86 -8.86 1.41
CA TYR A 121 -12.02 -9.15 2.83
C TYR A 121 -13.02 -10.27 3.15
N GLY A 122 -13.67 -10.84 2.13
CA GLY A 122 -14.69 -11.88 2.34
C GLY A 122 -14.21 -13.11 3.11
N MET A 123 -12.95 -13.50 2.94
CA MET A 123 -12.38 -14.66 3.63
C MET A 123 -12.03 -14.39 5.08
N ILE A 124 -11.50 -13.20 5.41
CA ILE A 124 -11.00 -12.89 6.75
C ILE A 124 -12.05 -12.27 7.67
N THR A 125 -13.17 -11.83 7.13
CA THR A 125 -14.24 -11.14 7.88
C THR A 125 -14.70 -11.90 9.12
N ASP A 126 -14.93 -13.21 9.01
CA ASP A 126 -15.41 -14.03 10.12
C ASP A 126 -14.38 -14.12 11.24
N PHE A 127 -13.10 -14.20 10.89
CA PHE A 127 -12.03 -14.18 11.88
C PHE A 127 -12.00 -12.86 12.64
N TRP A 128 -12.04 -11.72 11.98
CA TRP A 128 -12.05 -10.41 12.65
C TRP A 128 -13.28 -10.23 13.52
N HIS A 129 -14.47 -10.53 12.99
CA HIS A 129 -15.72 -10.33 13.71
C HIS A 129 -15.83 -11.25 14.94
N SER A 130 -15.41 -12.52 14.84
CA SER A 130 -15.42 -13.45 15.96
C SER A 130 -14.37 -13.12 17.05
N ASN A 131 -13.39 -12.29 16.72
CA ASN A 131 -12.40 -11.78 17.65
C ASN A 131 -12.71 -10.33 18.11
N GLY A 132 -13.99 -9.96 18.18
CA GLY A 132 -14.44 -8.71 18.79
C GLY A 132 -14.16 -7.46 17.95
N CYS A 133 -14.12 -7.55 16.62
CA CYS A 133 -13.90 -6.38 15.77
C CYS A 133 -15.21 -5.79 15.26
N ASN A 134 -15.44 -4.49 15.51
CA ASN A 134 -16.23 -3.68 14.59
C ASN A 134 -15.42 -3.55 13.30
N ILE A 135 -16.04 -3.70 12.12
CA ILE A 135 -15.32 -3.62 10.85
C ILE A 135 -15.93 -2.55 9.97
N LEU A 136 -15.12 -1.61 9.50
CA LEU A 136 -15.50 -0.65 8.47
C LEU A 136 -14.76 -0.98 7.18
N TYR A 137 -15.48 -1.37 6.16
CA TYR A 137 -14.94 -1.56 4.82
C TYR A 137 -15.07 -0.26 4.04
N ALA A 138 -13.97 0.42 3.80
CA ALA A 138 -13.93 1.65 3.02
C ALA A 138 -13.84 1.37 1.52
N GLU A 139 -14.78 1.85 0.74
CA GLU A 139 -14.64 1.90 -0.72
C GLU A 139 -13.72 3.07 -1.09
N GLN A 140 -12.56 2.77 -1.66
CA GLN A 140 -11.60 3.81 -2.00
C GLN A 140 -12.10 4.73 -3.12
N ARG A 141 -11.69 6.01 -3.08
CA ARG A 141 -12.05 6.99 -4.12
C ARG A 141 -11.76 6.49 -5.54
N GLY A 142 -12.56 6.93 -6.50
CA GLY A 142 -12.40 6.52 -7.90
C GLY A 142 -12.79 5.07 -8.18
N GLN A 143 -13.34 4.34 -7.20
CA GLN A 143 -13.73 2.93 -7.32
C GLN A 143 -15.12 2.68 -6.71
N ASN A 144 -15.72 1.59 -7.12
CA ASN A 144 -17.02 1.12 -6.61
C ASN A 144 -18.09 2.26 -6.55
N ASN A 145 -18.68 2.54 -5.39
CA ASN A 145 -19.71 3.58 -5.22
C ASN A 145 -19.15 4.90 -4.68
N SER A 146 -17.87 4.94 -4.22
CA SER A 146 -17.22 6.17 -3.81
C SER A 146 -17.03 7.11 -4.99
N GLY A 147 -17.05 8.42 -4.73
CA GLY A 147 -16.83 9.48 -5.71
C GLY A 147 -15.40 9.55 -6.24
N GLY A 148 -15.14 10.55 -7.05
CA GLY A 148 -13.85 10.78 -7.70
C GLY A 148 -13.72 10.12 -9.07
N ASP A 149 -12.95 10.77 -9.94
CA ASP A 149 -12.70 10.32 -11.31
C ASP A 149 -11.43 9.48 -11.41
N TYR A 150 -10.57 9.55 -10.39
CA TYR A 150 -9.24 8.95 -10.39
C TYR A 150 -8.94 8.21 -9.10
N MET A 151 -8.15 7.15 -9.22
CA MET A 151 -7.44 6.48 -8.12
C MET A 151 -6.06 7.11 -7.98
N GLY A 152 -5.58 7.31 -6.76
CA GLY A 152 -4.29 7.95 -6.48
C GLY A 152 -3.18 7.00 -6.07
N PHE A 153 -3.44 5.69 -6.00
CA PHE A 153 -2.45 4.70 -5.54
C PHE A 153 -1.89 5.01 -4.15
N GLY A 154 -2.74 5.44 -3.24
CA GLY A 154 -2.38 5.85 -1.89
C GLY A 154 -2.08 7.35 -1.74
N LEU A 155 -1.66 8.06 -2.81
CA LEU A 155 -1.29 9.47 -2.75
C LEU A 155 -2.45 10.38 -2.36
N THR A 156 -3.65 10.08 -2.79
CA THR A 156 -4.87 10.83 -2.47
C THR A 156 -5.72 10.12 -1.42
N GLU A 157 -5.78 8.80 -1.48
CA GLU A 157 -6.56 7.95 -0.57
C GLU A 157 -6.09 8.03 0.88
N ARG A 158 -4.81 8.36 1.12
CA ARG A 158 -4.28 8.55 2.48
C ARG A 158 -5.04 9.60 3.29
N TYR A 159 -5.58 10.62 2.63
CA TYR A 159 -6.39 11.65 3.30
C TYR A 159 -7.80 11.12 3.62
N ASP A 160 -8.38 10.29 2.74
CA ASP A 160 -9.64 9.59 3.03
C ASP A 160 -9.51 8.67 4.24
N CYS A 161 -8.32 8.06 4.42
CA CYS A 161 -8.03 7.23 5.59
C CYS A 161 -8.20 8.03 6.89
N VAL A 162 -7.73 9.30 6.94
CA VAL A 162 -7.94 10.19 8.09
C VAL A 162 -9.43 10.47 8.31
N ASP A 163 -10.19 10.72 7.23
CA ASP A 163 -11.62 10.99 7.32
C ASP A 163 -12.39 9.75 7.86
N TRP A 164 -12.02 8.55 7.41
CA TRP A 164 -12.59 7.30 7.92
C TRP A 164 -12.23 7.00 9.38
N VAL A 165 -11.02 7.31 9.82
CA VAL A 165 -10.63 7.21 11.24
C VAL A 165 -11.47 8.16 12.09
N ASN A 166 -11.66 9.39 11.66
CA ASN A 166 -12.51 10.36 12.35
C ASN A 166 -13.97 9.88 12.44
N TRP A 167 -14.50 9.31 11.36
CA TRP A 167 -15.84 8.72 11.39
C TRP A 167 -15.92 7.56 12.38
N ALA A 168 -14.95 6.65 12.38
CA ALA A 168 -14.93 5.51 13.29
C ALA A 168 -14.90 5.95 14.76
N ILE A 169 -14.14 7.00 15.07
CA ILE A 169 -14.11 7.60 16.43
C ILE A 169 -15.48 8.19 16.80
N CYS A 170 -16.13 8.89 15.88
CA CYS A 170 -17.47 9.44 16.12
C CYS A 170 -18.51 8.33 16.33
N ARG A 171 -18.38 7.21 15.63
CA ARG A 171 -19.32 6.07 15.65
C ARG A 171 -19.10 5.13 16.82
N CYS A 172 -17.85 4.81 17.16
CA CYS A 172 -17.46 3.78 18.13
C CYS A 172 -16.88 4.35 19.43
N GLY A 173 -16.61 5.65 19.51
CA GLY A 173 -15.95 6.29 20.64
C GLY A 173 -14.42 6.28 20.53
N ARG A 174 -13.76 6.89 21.51
CA ARG A 174 -12.29 7.07 21.54
C ARG A 174 -11.56 5.98 22.33
N THR A 175 -12.29 5.09 22.98
CA THR A 175 -11.70 4.09 23.88
C THR A 175 -11.30 2.80 23.18
N LEU A 176 -11.92 2.49 22.05
CA LEU A 176 -11.56 1.30 21.28
C LEU A 176 -10.30 1.55 20.46
N PRO A 177 -9.33 0.62 20.49
CA PRO A 177 -8.20 0.65 19.58
C PRO A 177 -8.66 0.49 18.13
N ILE A 178 -8.10 1.28 17.24
CA ILE A 178 -8.35 1.24 15.81
C ILE A 178 -7.14 0.63 15.12
N TYR A 179 -7.39 -0.34 14.25
CA TYR A 179 -6.41 -0.92 13.35
C TYR A 179 -6.76 -0.61 11.90
N LEU A 180 -5.80 -0.09 11.17
CA LEU A 180 -5.95 0.13 9.73
C LEU A 180 -5.47 -1.11 8.99
N ALA A 181 -6.34 -1.71 8.19
CA ALA A 181 -5.99 -2.86 7.36
C ALA A 181 -6.00 -2.47 5.89
N GLY A 182 -5.00 -2.89 5.14
CA GLY A 182 -4.92 -2.62 3.70
C GLY A 182 -4.36 -3.79 2.92
N ILE A 183 -4.90 -4.03 1.72
CA ILE A 183 -4.40 -5.00 0.76
C ILE A 183 -3.90 -4.25 -0.48
N SER A 184 -2.67 -4.52 -0.94
CA SER A 184 -2.10 -3.97 -2.18
C SER A 184 -2.13 -2.43 -2.19
N MET A 185 -2.92 -1.81 -3.07
CA MET A 185 -3.12 -0.35 -3.07
C MET A 185 -3.69 0.15 -1.73
N GLY A 186 -4.56 -0.61 -1.08
CA GLY A 186 -5.06 -0.31 0.25
C GLY A 186 -3.95 -0.33 1.31
N ALA A 187 -3.00 -1.27 1.21
CA ALA A 187 -1.82 -1.30 2.08
C ALA A 187 -0.95 -0.06 1.88
N ALA A 188 -0.69 0.34 0.64
CA ALA A 188 0.03 1.59 0.37
C ALA A 188 -0.73 2.82 0.90
N THR A 189 -2.07 2.82 0.83
CA THR A 189 -2.92 3.88 1.38
C THR A 189 -2.72 4.04 2.89
N VAL A 190 -2.87 2.96 3.67
CA VAL A 190 -2.76 3.02 5.13
C VAL A 190 -1.33 3.31 5.59
N LEU A 191 -0.33 2.79 4.87
CA LEU A 191 1.08 3.10 5.14
C LEU A 191 1.41 4.57 4.86
N MET A 192 0.91 5.16 3.76
CA MET A 192 1.10 6.58 3.45
C MET A 192 0.29 7.50 4.39
N ALA A 193 -0.75 7.01 5.04
CA ALA A 193 -1.52 7.78 6.02
C ALA A 193 -0.82 7.85 7.39
N SER A 194 0.16 7.03 7.65
CA SER A 194 0.75 6.83 8.97
C SER A 194 1.47 8.06 9.56
N ASP A 195 1.88 9.04 8.74
CA ASP A 195 2.51 10.29 9.19
C ASP A 195 1.57 11.51 9.14
N LEU A 196 0.26 11.29 8.89
CA LEU A 196 -0.72 12.38 8.81
C LEU A 196 -1.32 12.79 10.18
N GLY A 197 -0.65 12.48 11.28
CA GLY A 197 -1.12 12.86 12.61
C GLY A 197 -2.41 12.17 13.02
N LEU A 198 -2.53 10.89 12.71
CA LEU A 198 -3.69 10.07 13.12
C LEU A 198 -3.87 10.09 14.64
N PRO A 199 -5.12 10.04 15.16
CA PRO A 199 -5.43 10.03 16.58
C PRO A 199 -4.74 8.89 17.35
N ASP A 200 -4.49 9.11 18.64
CA ASP A 200 -3.75 8.16 19.51
C ASP A 200 -4.40 6.79 19.67
N ASN A 201 -5.71 6.69 19.45
CA ASN A 201 -6.41 5.41 19.45
C ASN A 201 -6.26 4.60 18.13
N VAL A 202 -5.47 5.06 17.17
CA VAL A 202 -4.98 4.23 16.06
C VAL A 202 -3.77 3.45 16.56
N HIS A 203 -3.96 2.20 16.95
CA HIS A 203 -2.97 1.36 17.62
C HIS A 203 -2.07 0.57 16.67
N GLY A 204 -2.47 0.40 15.41
CA GLY A 204 -1.63 -0.33 14.47
C GLY A 204 -2.13 -0.31 13.03
N ILE A 205 -1.22 -0.70 12.15
CA ILE A 205 -1.45 -0.87 10.71
C ILE A 205 -1.13 -2.31 10.32
N MET A 206 -2.04 -2.97 9.59
CA MET A 206 -1.85 -4.29 8.99
C MET A 206 -1.79 -4.11 7.46
N ALA A 207 -0.61 -4.24 6.88
CA ALA A 207 -0.35 -3.96 5.46
C ALA A 207 0.04 -5.23 4.71
N ASP A 208 -0.88 -5.77 3.91
CA ASP A 208 -0.65 -6.95 3.08
C ASP A 208 -0.31 -6.56 1.64
N CYS A 209 0.81 -7.07 1.11
CA CYS A 209 1.35 -6.89 -0.23
C CYS A 209 1.41 -5.43 -0.72
N GLY A 210 1.80 -4.49 0.17
CA GLY A 210 1.91 -3.07 -0.14
C GLY A 210 3.18 -2.71 -0.92
N PHE A 211 3.05 -1.78 -1.88
CA PHE A 211 4.18 -1.24 -2.65
C PHE A 211 4.72 0.05 -2.01
N THR A 212 5.93 0.48 -2.45
CA THR A 212 6.61 1.66 -1.88
C THR A 212 6.10 2.99 -2.44
N SER A 213 5.81 3.07 -3.75
CA SER A 213 5.23 4.26 -4.38
C SER A 213 4.56 3.91 -5.70
N PRO A 214 3.65 4.77 -6.23
CA PRO A 214 3.12 4.57 -7.59
C PRO A 214 4.22 4.49 -8.65
N LYS A 215 5.26 5.31 -8.54
CA LYS A 215 6.39 5.30 -9.47
C LYS A 215 7.10 3.95 -9.49
N THR A 216 7.41 3.38 -8.33
CA THR A 216 8.16 2.12 -8.22
C THR A 216 7.35 0.94 -8.73
N ILE A 217 6.07 0.85 -8.37
CA ILE A 217 5.21 -0.24 -8.85
C ILE A 217 4.94 -0.13 -10.36
N TRP A 218 4.75 1.06 -10.90
CA TRP A 218 4.56 1.24 -12.35
C TRP A 218 5.83 0.94 -13.13
N GLU A 219 7.02 1.28 -12.59
CA GLU A 219 8.29 0.90 -13.19
C GLU A 219 8.48 -0.62 -13.18
N HIS A 220 8.17 -1.29 -12.07
CA HIS A 220 8.21 -2.75 -11.98
C HIS A 220 7.30 -3.40 -13.01
N ILE A 221 6.03 -3.02 -13.07
CA ILE A 221 5.07 -3.55 -14.04
C ILE A 221 5.54 -3.32 -15.48
N ALA A 222 6.01 -2.11 -15.81
CA ALA A 222 6.49 -1.80 -17.12
C ALA A 222 7.68 -2.69 -17.54
N ARG A 223 8.68 -2.81 -16.68
CA ARG A 223 9.92 -3.55 -16.97
C ARG A 223 9.73 -5.06 -16.92
N ASN A 224 9.09 -5.56 -15.87
CA ASN A 224 9.08 -6.99 -15.57
C ASN A 224 7.84 -7.71 -16.12
N ASN A 225 6.67 -7.07 -16.10
CA ASN A 225 5.43 -7.71 -16.55
C ASN A 225 5.12 -7.40 -18.03
N LEU A 226 5.36 -6.17 -18.47
CA LEU A 226 5.06 -5.74 -19.83
C LEU A 226 6.29 -5.73 -20.75
N HIS A 227 7.50 -5.86 -20.21
CA HIS A 227 8.78 -5.84 -20.93
C HIS A 227 8.98 -4.57 -21.78
N ILE A 228 8.60 -3.40 -21.24
CA ILE A 228 8.75 -2.10 -21.89
C ILE A 228 9.70 -1.19 -21.11
N ALA A 229 10.51 -0.41 -21.84
CA ALA A 229 11.41 0.56 -21.20
C ALA A 229 10.62 1.67 -20.48
N TYR A 230 11.00 1.98 -19.25
CA TYR A 230 10.28 2.94 -18.40
C TYR A 230 10.83 4.37 -18.46
N ASN A 231 12.11 4.59 -18.81
CA ASN A 231 12.82 5.87 -18.70
C ASN A 231 12.00 7.10 -19.14
N LEU A 232 11.83 7.28 -20.48
CA LEU A 232 11.01 8.36 -21.02
C LEU A 232 9.53 8.22 -20.59
N ARG A 233 9.02 6.99 -20.53
CA ARG A 233 7.64 6.72 -20.10
C ARG A 233 7.40 7.09 -18.66
N GLY A 234 8.38 6.94 -17.77
CA GLY A 234 8.30 7.38 -16.38
C GLY A 234 8.09 8.88 -16.27
N VAL A 235 8.80 9.69 -17.06
CA VAL A 235 8.62 11.15 -17.11
C VAL A 235 7.22 11.51 -17.62
N ILE A 236 6.75 10.83 -18.67
CA ILE A 236 5.40 11.04 -19.22
C ILE A 236 4.34 10.59 -18.20
N ALA A 237 4.55 9.47 -17.53
CA ALA A 237 3.62 8.95 -16.53
C ALA A 237 3.49 9.91 -15.34
N ASP A 238 4.61 10.44 -14.85
CA ASP A 238 4.61 11.44 -13.77
C ASP A 238 3.87 12.72 -14.18
N PHE A 239 4.14 13.25 -15.39
CA PHE A 239 3.42 14.39 -15.92
C PHE A 239 1.91 14.15 -16.00
N LEU A 240 1.48 12.99 -16.52
CA LEU A 240 0.07 12.64 -16.62
C LEU A 240 -0.58 12.42 -15.25
N CYS A 241 0.16 11.87 -14.29
CA CYS A 241 -0.28 11.73 -12.90
C CYS A 241 -0.60 13.11 -12.31
N ARG A 242 0.34 14.07 -12.42
CA ARG A 242 0.13 15.47 -11.96
C ARG A 242 -1.07 16.15 -12.64
N GLN A 243 -1.32 15.85 -13.91
CA GLN A 243 -2.48 16.38 -14.63
C GLN A 243 -3.81 15.87 -14.05
N LYS A 244 -3.85 14.58 -13.62
CA LYS A 244 -5.06 13.92 -13.15
C LYS A 244 -5.33 14.15 -11.66
N ILE A 245 -4.35 13.90 -10.81
CA ILE A 245 -4.51 13.91 -9.35
C ILE A 245 -3.73 15.02 -8.63
N ARG A 246 -3.07 15.92 -9.38
CA ARG A 246 -2.31 17.08 -8.88
C ARG A 246 -1.05 16.73 -8.08
N VAL A 247 -0.68 15.45 -8.02
CA VAL A 247 0.50 14.93 -7.32
C VAL A 247 1.27 14.06 -8.30
N GLY A 248 2.60 14.09 -8.26
CA GLY A 248 3.45 13.22 -9.08
C GLY A 248 3.54 11.82 -8.51
N SER A 249 3.77 10.84 -9.38
CA SER A 249 3.86 9.42 -8.99
C SER A 249 4.99 9.10 -8.00
N GLY A 250 6.00 9.94 -7.94
CA GLY A 250 7.16 9.81 -7.05
C GLY A 250 7.29 10.92 -6.01
N ASP A 251 6.26 11.78 -5.84
CA ASP A 251 6.33 12.91 -4.89
C ASP A 251 6.22 12.48 -3.44
N TYR A 252 5.67 11.29 -3.20
CA TYR A 252 5.52 10.72 -1.88
C TYR A 252 5.52 9.19 -1.96
N SER A 253 5.99 8.55 -0.89
CA SER A 253 6.10 7.12 -0.79
C SER A 253 5.68 6.61 0.59
N THR A 254 5.44 5.32 0.70
CA THR A 254 5.23 4.67 2.00
C THR A 254 6.48 4.77 2.88
N THR A 255 7.68 4.73 2.28
CA THR A 255 8.95 4.86 3.03
C THR A 255 9.13 6.26 3.60
N ASP A 256 8.62 7.32 2.94
CA ASP A 256 8.61 8.69 3.49
C ASP A 256 7.73 8.80 4.73
N ALA A 257 6.54 8.16 4.71
CA ALA A 257 5.63 8.13 5.85
C ALA A 257 6.20 7.25 6.99
N LEU A 258 6.64 6.04 6.64
CA LEU A 258 7.14 5.07 7.60
C LEU A 258 8.39 5.54 8.37
N SER A 259 9.22 6.38 7.77
CA SER A 259 10.39 6.96 8.45
C SER A 259 10.01 7.95 9.56
N LYS A 260 8.75 8.37 9.64
CA LYS A 260 8.25 9.38 10.59
C LYS A 260 7.15 8.84 11.49
N THR A 261 6.60 7.67 11.18
CA THR A 261 5.47 7.11 11.93
C THR A 261 5.89 6.61 13.31
N ASP A 262 5.02 6.76 14.27
CA ASP A 262 5.06 6.13 15.60
C ASP A 262 4.01 5.01 15.74
N ILE A 263 3.23 4.74 14.67
CA ILE A 263 2.19 3.72 14.67
C ILE A 263 2.81 2.35 14.39
N PRO A 264 2.61 1.33 15.24
CA PRO A 264 3.06 -0.03 14.99
C PRO A 264 2.57 -0.59 13.66
N VAL A 265 3.40 -1.38 12.97
CA VAL A 265 3.05 -1.94 11.67
C VAL A 265 3.30 -3.45 11.61
N LEU A 266 2.28 -4.20 11.23
CA LEU A 266 2.40 -5.59 10.77
C LEU A 266 2.47 -5.60 9.24
N PHE A 267 3.63 -5.96 8.70
CA PHE A 267 3.83 -6.17 7.26
C PHE A 267 3.57 -7.63 6.92
N ILE A 268 2.79 -7.88 5.87
CA ILE A 268 2.48 -9.22 5.39
C ILE A 268 2.75 -9.27 3.89
N HIS A 269 3.35 -10.37 3.38
CA HIS A 269 3.59 -10.52 1.95
C HIS A 269 3.87 -11.97 1.55
N GLY A 270 3.44 -12.35 0.36
CA GLY A 270 3.78 -13.63 -0.26
C GLY A 270 5.11 -13.60 -1.02
N THR A 271 5.90 -14.68 -0.96
CA THR A 271 7.21 -14.73 -1.66
C THR A 271 7.09 -14.82 -3.17
N ASP A 272 5.97 -15.31 -3.69
CA ASP A 272 5.78 -15.56 -5.12
C ASP A 272 5.03 -14.43 -5.84
N ASP A 273 4.76 -13.33 -5.14
CA ASP A 273 4.08 -12.17 -5.69
C ASP A 273 4.89 -11.54 -6.86
N LYS A 274 4.29 -11.59 -8.06
CA LYS A 274 4.88 -11.04 -9.29
C LYS A 274 4.29 -9.70 -9.67
N PHE A 275 3.20 -9.29 -9.01
CA PHE A 275 2.58 -8.00 -9.24
C PHE A 275 3.22 -6.91 -8.38
N VAL A 276 3.31 -7.16 -7.08
CA VAL A 276 4.06 -6.32 -6.14
C VAL A 276 5.19 -7.19 -5.56
N PRO A 277 6.45 -6.97 -5.93
CA PRO A 277 7.53 -7.81 -5.43
C PRO A 277 7.72 -7.65 -3.92
N VAL A 278 7.98 -8.77 -3.22
CA VAL A 278 8.16 -8.80 -1.76
C VAL A 278 9.28 -7.89 -1.27
N GLU A 279 10.24 -7.57 -2.13
CA GLU A 279 11.33 -6.62 -1.90
C GLU A 279 10.82 -5.24 -1.49
N MET A 280 9.66 -4.81 -2.03
CA MET A 280 9.03 -3.53 -1.64
C MET A 280 8.55 -3.55 -0.18
N THR A 281 8.07 -4.70 0.32
CA THR A 281 7.74 -4.86 1.74
C THR A 281 9.01 -4.87 2.60
N TYR A 282 10.11 -5.45 2.15
CA TYR A 282 11.38 -5.35 2.86
C TYR A 282 11.92 -3.92 2.92
N GLU A 283 11.71 -3.12 1.86
CA GLU A 283 12.05 -1.69 1.87
C GLU A 283 11.18 -0.93 2.87
N ASN A 284 9.86 -1.16 2.86
CA ASN A 284 8.92 -0.59 3.82
C ASN A 284 9.28 -0.95 5.26
N TYR A 285 9.58 -2.22 5.52
CA TYR A 285 9.98 -2.69 6.84
C TYR A 285 11.26 -1.99 7.32
N ARG A 286 12.29 -1.89 6.48
CA ARG A 286 13.53 -1.18 6.82
C ARG A 286 13.32 0.30 7.11
N ALA A 287 12.46 0.96 6.36
CA ALA A 287 12.16 2.38 6.52
C ALA A 287 11.31 2.70 7.76
N CYS A 288 10.56 1.72 8.28
CA CYS A 288 9.63 1.93 9.37
C CYS A 288 10.36 2.24 10.69
N ALA A 289 10.08 3.42 11.26
CA ALA A 289 10.68 3.89 12.51
C ALA A 289 9.97 3.37 13.77
N SER A 290 8.71 2.92 13.64
CA SER A 290 7.88 2.43 14.75
C SER A 290 8.12 0.94 15.02
N PRO A 291 7.61 0.40 16.15
CA PRO A 291 7.56 -1.04 16.39
C PRO A 291 6.93 -1.77 15.20
N LYS A 292 7.51 -2.86 14.79
CA LYS A 292 7.13 -3.54 13.55
C LYS A 292 7.29 -5.04 13.63
N ARG A 293 6.36 -5.75 12.95
CA ARG A 293 6.39 -7.19 12.75
C ARG A 293 6.30 -7.51 11.28
N MET A 294 6.74 -8.69 10.87
CA MET A 294 6.65 -9.13 9.49
C MET A 294 6.26 -10.60 9.42
N LEU A 295 5.28 -10.88 8.56
CA LEU A 295 4.91 -12.22 8.13
C LEU A 295 5.20 -12.34 6.64
N VAL A 296 6.12 -13.23 6.28
CA VAL A 296 6.38 -13.59 4.87
C VAL A 296 5.84 -15.00 4.64
N VAL A 297 4.89 -15.14 3.70
CA VAL A 297 4.21 -16.41 3.42
C VAL A 297 4.84 -17.08 2.20
N PRO A 298 5.57 -18.19 2.38
CA PRO A 298 6.22 -18.90 1.25
C PRO A 298 5.20 -19.39 0.23
N GLY A 299 5.48 -19.14 -1.05
CA GLY A 299 4.65 -19.63 -2.18
C GLY A 299 3.36 -18.86 -2.43
N ALA A 300 3.01 -17.87 -1.59
CA ALA A 300 1.84 -17.04 -1.82
C ALA A 300 2.12 -16.03 -2.95
N ASP A 301 1.20 -15.94 -3.91
CA ASP A 301 1.15 -14.90 -4.95
C ASP A 301 0.40 -13.66 -4.40
N HIS A 302 0.18 -12.65 -5.23
CA HIS A 302 -0.42 -11.36 -4.84
C HIS A 302 -1.77 -11.52 -4.13
N ALA A 303 -1.88 -10.95 -2.92
CA ALA A 303 -3.05 -11.00 -2.04
C ALA A 303 -3.49 -12.44 -1.64
N MET A 304 -2.60 -13.42 -1.74
CA MET A 304 -2.90 -14.82 -1.40
C MET A 304 -2.37 -15.24 -0.03
N SER A 305 -1.75 -14.35 0.75
CA SER A 305 -1.10 -14.70 2.02
C SER A 305 -2.07 -15.39 2.99
N TYR A 306 -3.28 -14.84 3.17
CA TYR A 306 -4.32 -15.43 4.01
C TYR A 306 -4.84 -16.76 3.50
N TYR A 307 -4.89 -16.95 2.18
CA TYR A 307 -5.36 -18.19 1.57
C TYR A 307 -4.34 -19.33 1.72
N ILE A 308 -3.06 -19.03 1.54
CA ILE A 308 -1.99 -20.04 1.55
C ILE A 308 -1.67 -20.49 2.98
N ASP A 309 -1.58 -19.58 3.93
CA ASP A 309 -1.31 -19.94 5.33
C ASP A 309 -2.20 -19.14 6.28
N ARG A 310 -3.43 -19.59 6.35
CA ARG A 310 -4.46 -18.97 7.21
C ARG A 310 -4.05 -18.98 8.68
N SER A 311 -3.46 -20.08 9.14
CA SER A 311 -3.11 -20.27 10.55
C SER A 311 -2.04 -19.28 11.00
N GLU A 312 -0.95 -19.16 10.25
CA GLU A 312 0.13 -18.21 10.56
C GLU A 312 -0.34 -16.76 10.37
N TYR A 313 -1.20 -16.49 9.38
CA TYR A 313 -1.76 -15.15 9.20
C TYR A 313 -2.63 -14.74 10.39
N GLU A 314 -3.59 -15.58 10.80
CA GLU A 314 -4.46 -15.33 11.95
C GLU A 314 -3.64 -15.19 13.23
N LYS A 315 -2.65 -16.04 13.44
CA LYS A 315 -1.72 -15.97 14.56
C LYS A 315 -0.95 -14.64 14.57
N ALA A 316 -0.38 -14.22 13.44
CA ALA A 316 0.37 -12.98 13.36
C ALA A 316 -0.50 -11.76 13.69
N VAL A 317 -1.77 -11.75 13.26
CA VAL A 317 -2.73 -10.69 13.59
C VAL A 317 -3.08 -10.70 15.07
N LEU A 318 -3.35 -11.88 15.68
CA LEU A 318 -3.64 -11.99 17.11
C LEU A 318 -2.45 -11.56 17.97
N ASP A 319 -1.25 -12.00 17.63
CA ASP A 319 -0.01 -11.60 18.34
C ASP A 319 0.20 -10.08 18.23
N PHE A 320 -0.11 -9.48 17.08
CA PHE A 320 -0.01 -8.04 16.88
C PHE A 320 -1.03 -7.27 17.71
N TRP A 321 -2.28 -7.71 17.77
CA TRP A 321 -3.29 -7.11 18.64
C TRP A 321 -2.93 -7.26 20.11
N TYR A 322 -2.51 -8.45 20.54
CA TYR A 322 -2.08 -8.71 21.91
C TYR A 322 -0.97 -7.74 22.37
N ASP A 323 -0.03 -7.43 21.48
CA ASP A 323 1.05 -6.52 21.81
C ASP A 323 0.59 -5.06 21.97
N PHE A 324 -0.45 -4.63 21.24
CA PHE A 324 -0.75 -3.20 21.11
C PHE A 324 -2.16 -2.78 21.56
N ASP A 325 -3.09 -3.68 21.82
CA ASP A 325 -4.44 -3.32 22.29
C ASP A 325 -4.43 -2.51 23.60
N GLY A 326 -3.61 -2.91 24.56
CA GLY A 326 -3.54 -2.31 25.88
C GLY A 326 -2.50 -1.20 26.05
N ILE A 327 -1.76 -0.85 25.00
CA ILE A 327 -0.64 0.09 25.06
C ILE A 327 -0.98 1.37 24.32
N SER A 328 -0.90 2.52 24.98
CA SER A 328 -1.10 3.80 24.31
C SER A 328 0.10 4.16 23.42
N ARG A 329 -0.14 4.94 22.36
CA ARG A 329 0.94 5.43 21.49
C ARG A 329 1.95 6.34 22.23
N SER A 330 1.52 7.02 23.31
CA SER A 330 2.44 7.76 24.18
C SER A 330 3.44 6.84 24.85
N GLU A 331 2.99 5.70 25.39
CA GLU A 331 3.89 4.68 25.97
C GLU A 331 4.83 4.09 24.94
N ILE A 332 4.37 3.86 23.70
CA ILE A 332 5.23 3.40 22.59
C ILE A 332 6.30 4.44 22.27
N ARG A 333 5.95 5.73 22.18
CA ARG A 333 6.90 6.83 21.95
C ARG A 333 7.93 6.94 23.07
N GLU A 334 7.50 6.85 24.32
CA GLU A 334 8.37 6.90 25.49
C GLU A 334 9.36 5.72 25.52
N ALA A 335 8.85 4.51 25.22
CA ALA A 335 9.71 3.31 25.14
C ALA A 335 10.75 3.41 23.99
N ALA A 336 10.34 3.92 22.83
CA ALA A 336 11.24 4.13 21.71
C ALA A 336 12.31 5.19 22.01
N ALA A 337 11.94 6.28 22.67
CA ALA A 337 12.87 7.33 23.09
C ALA A 337 13.88 6.82 24.13
N ALA A 338 13.41 6.00 25.09
CA ALA A 338 14.30 5.38 26.08
C ALA A 338 15.28 4.39 25.46
N ALA A 339 14.84 3.58 24.48
CA ALA A 339 15.70 2.67 23.75
C ALA A 339 16.79 3.41 22.95
N ALA A 340 16.42 4.48 22.24
CA ALA A 340 17.37 5.31 21.49
C ALA A 340 18.40 5.99 22.39
N GLN A 341 18.01 6.42 23.59
CA GLN A 341 18.93 6.99 24.58
C GLN A 341 19.92 5.92 25.13
N ALA A 342 19.43 4.70 25.35
CA ALA A 342 20.28 3.59 25.81
C ALA A 342 21.32 3.19 24.76
N GLU A 343 20.93 3.17 23.47
CA GLU A 343 21.87 2.87 22.36
C GLU A 343 22.91 3.97 22.19
N SER A 344 22.54 5.25 22.32
CA SER A 344 23.50 6.37 22.24
C SER A 344 24.47 6.39 23.41
N GLY A 345 24.00 6.09 24.62
CA GLY A 345 24.86 6.00 25.82
C GLY A 345 25.87 4.83 25.78
N SER A 346 25.48 3.70 25.15
CA SER A 346 26.39 2.57 24.95
C SER A 346 27.49 2.86 23.93
N ALA A 347 27.16 3.59 22.85
CA ALA A 347 28.13 3.99 21.82
C ALA A 347 29.14 5.01 22.33
N GLU A 348 28.73 5.95 23.19
CA GLU A 348 29.66 6.89 23.84
C GLU A 348 30.61 6.19 24.83
N HIS A 349 30.14 5.15 25.55
CA HIS A 349 30.95 4.37 26.44
C HIS A 349 32.00 3.47 25.72
N GLU A 350 31.65 2.93 24.54
CA GLU A 350 32.57 2.18 23.69
C GLU A 350 33.64 3.10 23.08
N GLN A 351 33.32 4.32 22.68
CA GLN A 351 34.30 5.29 22.19
C GLN A 351 35.24 5.78 23.29
N ALA A 352 34.73 6.05 24.51
CA ALA A 352 35.58 6.46 25.65
C ALA A 352 36.56 5.38 26.09
N ASN A 353 36.15 4.09 26.06
CA ASN A 353 37.03 2.98 26.39
C ASN A 353 38.02 2.60 25.28
N GLY A 354 37.78 3.03 24.04
CA GLY A 354 38.68 2.84 22.89
C GLY A 354 39.85 3.83 22.90
N GLU A 355 39.64 5.07 23.37
CA GLU A 355 40.69 6.10 23.45
C GLU A 355 41.70 5.85 24.61
N ASP A 356 41.28 5.21 25.70
CA ASP A 356 42.19 4.88 26.82
C ASP A 356 43.15 3.69 26.54
N ASN A 357 42.89 2.91 25.46
CA ASN A 357 43.69 1.73 25.15
C ASN A 357 44.78 1.97 24.07
N GLU A 358 44.78 3.11 23.38
CA GLU A 358 45.85 3.48 22.41
C GLU A 358 47.03 4.28 23.04
N GLY A 359 46.95 4.61 24.33
CA GLY A 359 47.93 5.43 25.02
C GLY A 359 49.08 4.66 25.74
N SER A 360 49.12 3.30 25.67
CA SER A 360 50.08 2.52 26.49
C SER A 360 51.11 1.68 25.73
N GLU A 361 51.30 1.86 24.42
CA GLU A 361 52.37 1.20 23.66
C GLU A 361 53.32 2.19 22.98
N THR A 362 54.03 2.99 23.77
CA THR A 362 55.31 3.56 23.34
C THR A 362 56.14 3.90 24.59
N GLU A 363 56.88 2.94 25.10
CA GLU A 363 58.16 3.10 25.84
C GLU A 363 58.66 1.72 26.24
N GLU A 364 59.48 1.09 25.34
CA GLU A 364 60.71 0.39 25.67
C GLU A 364 61.52 0.01 24.40
#